data_b739b8cbfc5a5d0b26bc1837c8ee24e4
#
_entry.id   b739b8cbfc5a5d0b26bc1837c8ee24e4
#
_cell.length_a   1.000
_cell.length_b   1.000
_cell.length_c   1.000
_cell.angle_alpha   90.00
_cell.angle_beta   90.00
_cell.angle_gamma   90.00
#
_symmetry.space_group_name_H-M   'P 1'
#
loop_
_entity.id
_entity.type
_entity.pdbx_description
1 polymer ?
#
loop_
_entity_poly.entity_id
_entity_poly.type
_entity_poly.pdbx_seq_one_letter_code
_entity_poly.pdbx_strand_id
1 'polypeptide(L)'
;MTAHSQAITHIAWPEPARSQAFFSWLSSLAFRDEVPRLDPGSLRLASADASFRRYFRVDAASGGDTFIIMDAPPDKEDCTPFAKVAELMAGAGLRAPRILAWDEANGFMLLSDLGSRTMMEVMALPSAVDAVAQPGAPEHELYLAATDVLVQWQLASKPGVLPAYDDALLSREINLFPEWYVS
;
A
#
# COMPACT_ATOMS: atom_id res chain seq x y z
N MET A 1 5.96 22.10 -24.18
CA MET A 1 5.48 22.35 -22.82
C MET A 1 3.98 22.07 -22.72
N THR A 2 3.46 20.85 -22.97
CA THR A 2 1.98 20.64 -22.97
C THR A 2 1.52 19.23 -22.62
N ALA A 3 2.39 18.31 -22.22
CA ALA A 3 2.00 16.93 -21.91
C ALA A 3 1.73 16.66 -20.40
N HIS A 4 2.22 17.49 -19.48
CA HIS A 4 2.14 17.24 -18.03
C HIS A 4 0.85 17.73 -17.38
N SER A 5 0.07 18.58 -18.04
CA SER A 5 -1.19 19.13 -17.46
C SER A 5 -2.41 18.20 -17.59
N GLN A 6 -2.32 17.14 -18.40
CA GLN A 6 -3.47 16.26 -18.66
C GLN A 6 -3.66 15.12 -17.66
N ALA A 7 -2.64 14.69 -16.93
CA ALA A 7 -2.73 13.56 -16.01
C ALA A 7 -3.58 13.86 -14.75
N ILE A 8 -3.52 15.09 -14.25
CA ILE A 8 -4.28 15.50 -13.04
C ILE A 8 -5.78 15.60 -13.29
N THR A 9 -6.18 15.80 -14.54
CA THR A 9 -7.59 16.09 -14.92
C THR A 9 -8.51 14.87 -14.87
N HIS A 10 -7.99 13.65 -14.69
CA HIS A 10 -8.77 12.41 -14.71
C HIS A 10 -9.00 11.74 -13.35
N ILE A 11 -8.48 12.32 -12.25
CA ILE A 11 -8.72 11.78 -10.91
C ILE A 11 -10.10 12.23 -10.45
N ALA A 12 -11.06 11.29 -10.40
CA ALA A 12 -12.37 11.56 -9.83
C ALA A 12 -12.27 11.68 -8.30
N TRP A 13 -12.81 12.77 -7.77
CA TRP A 13 -12.90 13.00 -6.32
C TRP A 13 -14.34 12.88 -5.87
N PRO A 14 -14.64 12.14 -4.80
CA PRO A 14 -16.00 12.02 -4.29
C PRO A 14 -16.56 13.37 -3.83
N GLU A 15 -15.69 14.22 -3.26
CA GLU A 15 -16.05 15.56 -2.77
C GLU A 15 -14.98 16.59 -3.14
N PRO A 16 -15.37 17.82 -3.54
CA PRO A 16 -14.42 18.89 -3.83
C PRO A 16 -13.55 19.28 -2.63
N ALA A 17 -14.10 19.24 -1.41
CA ALA A 17 -13.36 19.54 -0.19
C ALA A 17 -12.20 18.56 0.03
N ARG A 18 -12.41 17.25 -0.27
CA ARG A 18 -11.40 16.22 -0.18
C ARG A 18 -10.23 16.46 -1.14
N SER A 19 -10.58 16.82 -2.37
CA SER A 19 -9.60 17.21 -3.39
C SER A 19 -8.75 18.40 -2.93
N GLN A 20 -9.39 19.44 -2.43
CA GLN A 20 -8.70 20.64 -1.96
C GLN A 20 -7.75 20.32 -0.79
N ALA A 21 -8.20 19.55 0.20
CA ALA A 21 -7.38 19.12 1.32
C ALA A 21 -6.16 18.31 0.86
N PHE A 22 -6.36 17.36 -0.07
CA PHE A 22 -5.31 16.53 -0.62
C PHE A 22 -4.23 17.37 -1.33
N PHE A 23 -4.61 18.26 -2.25
CA PHE A 23 -3.62 19.07 -2.98
C PHE A 23 -2.96 20.12 -2.09
N SER A 24 -3.65 20.63 -1.07
CA SER A 24 -3.07 21.50 -0.06
C SER A 24 -1.99 20.77 0.73
N TRP A 25 -2.28 19.54 1.20
CA TRP A 25 -1.32 18.71 1.89
C TRP A 25 -0.14 18.33 0.99
N LEU A 26 -0.39 17.86 -0.24
CA LEU A 26 0.66 17.50 -1.19
C LEU A 26 1.61 18.68 -1.44
N SER A 27 1.06 19.90 -1.58
CA SER A 27 1.86 21.11 -1.76
C SER A 27 2.71 21.43 -0.51
N SER A 28 2.19 21.15 0.68
CA SER A 28 2.90 21.37 1.95
C SER A 28 4.13 20.49 2.11
N LEU A 29 4.15 19.32 1.46
CA LEU A 29 5.30 18.38 1.49
C LEU A 29 6.57 19.00 0.87
N ALA A 30 6.43 19.96 -0.04
CA ALA A 30 7.57 20.65 -0.64
C ALA A 30 8.42 21.45 0.36
N PHE A 31 7.90 21.73 1.55
CA PHE A 31 8.55 22.48 2.63
C PHE A 31 9.12 21.59 3.73
N ARG A 32 9.08 20.26 3.57
CA ARG A 32 9.64 19.31 4.53
C ARG A 32 10.97 18.78 4.01
N ASP A 33 12.04 19.02 4.72
CA ASP A 33 13.41 18.62 4.31
C ASP A 33 13.58 17.10 4.26
N GLU A 34 12.82 16.35 5.08
CA GLU A 34 12.88 14.89 5.16
C GLU A 34 12.11 14.19 4.04
N VAL A 35 11.29 14.93 3.28
CA VAL A 35 10.46 14.40 2.19
C VAL A 35 11.11 14.71 0.85
N PRO A 36 11.25 13.71 -0.03
CA PRO A 36 11.71 13.95 -1.38
C PRO A 36 10.85 14.97 -2.12
N ARG A 37 11.45 15.82 -2.94
CA ARG A 37 10.71 16.71 -3.82
C ARG A 37 9.90 15.89 -4.81
N LEU A 38 8.58 16.11 -4.83
CA LEU A 38 7.64 15.39 -5.68
C LEU A 38 7.28 16.23 -6.91
N ASP A 39 6.92 15.58 -8.02
CA ASP A 39 6.29 16.21 -9.18
C ASP A 39 4.77 16.01 -9.14
N PRO A 40 3.98 16.99 -8.64
CA PRO A 40 2.53 16.86 -8.59
C PRO A 40 1.87 16.65 -9.96
N GLY A 41 2.54 17.07 -11.04
CA GLY A 41 2.07 16.88 -12.41
C GLY A 41 2.08 15.41 -12.87
N SER A 42 2.84 14.56 -12.18
CA SER A 42 2.94 13.12 -12.46
C SER A 42 1.90 12.27 -11.73
N LEU A 43 1.05 12.89 -10.88
CA LEU A 43 0.09 12.17 -10.04
C LEU A 43 -0.88 11.34 -10.89
N ARG A 44 -0.97 10.04 -10.57
CA ARG A 44 -1.83 9.07 -11.26
C ARG A 44 -2.38 8.03 -10.30
N LEU A 45 -3.52 7.43 -10.63
CA LEU A 45 -4.06 6.33 -9.85
C LEU A 45 -3.11 5.13 -9.91
N ALA A 46 -2.73 4.58 -8.77
CA ALA A 46 -1.90 3.37 -8.67
C ALA A 46 -2.77 2.12 -8.54
N SER A 47 -3.70 2.13 -7.59
CA SER A 47 -4.71 1.09 -7.43
C SER A 47 -5.92 1.66 -6.67
N ALA A 48 -7.08 1.01 -6.86
CA ALA A 48 -8.25 1.16 -6.02
C ALA A 48 -8.47 -0.19 -5.34
N ASP A 49 -8.54 -0.20 -4.03
CA ASP A 49 -8.84 -1.38 -3.23
C ASP A 49 -10.36 -1.55 -3.09
N ALA A 50 -10.80 -2.72 -2.67
CA ALA A 50 -12.17 -2.97 -2.24
C ALA A 50 -12.54 -2.26 -0.91
N SER A 51 -11.64 -1.43 -0.37
CA SER A 51 -11.82 -0.58 0.80
C SER A 51 -12.09 0.88 0.38
N PHE A 52 -12.26 1.77 1.37
CA PHE A 52 -12.37 3.21 1.13
C PHE A 52 -11.03 3.88 0.83
N ARG A 53 -9.93 3.11 0.77
CA ARG A 53 -8.58 3.62 0.47
C ARG A 53 -8.38 3.76 -1.03
N ARG A 54 -7.71 4.85 -1.40
CA ARG A 54 -7.23 5.07 -2.76
C ARG A 54 -5.72 5.26 -2.72
N TYR A 55 -5.06 4.77 -3.74
CA TYR A 55 -3.62 4.88 -3.84
C TYR A 55 -3.25 5.59 -5.12
N PHE A 56 -2.41 6.60 -5.00
CA PHE A 56 -1.87 7.37 -6.12
C PHE A 56 -0.37 7.16 -6.18
N ARG A 57 0.17 7.12 -7.38
CA ARG A 57 1.61 7.15 -7.61
C ARG A 57 2.02 8.55 -8.04
N VAL A 58 3.15 9.02 -7.52
CA VAL A 58 3.75 10.31 -7.84
C VAL A 58 5.24 10.12 -8.05
N ASP A 59 5.82 10.82 -9.02
CA ASP A 59 7.24 10.72 -9.33
C ASP A 59 8.03 11.73 -8.47
N ALA A 60 9.29 11.39 -8.18
CA ALA A 60 10.24 12.38 -7.65
C ALA A 60 10.51 13.47 -8.70
N ALA A 61 10.60 14.73 -8.28
CA ALA A 61 10.91 15.85 -9.17
C ALA A 61 12.32 15.73 -9.81
N SER A 62 13.23 14.99 -9.16
CA SER A 62 14.56 14.68 -9.69
C SER A 62 14.55 13.55 -10.74
N GLY A 63 13.43 12.86 -10.91
CA GLY A 63 13.31 11.65 -11.73
C GLY A 63 13.85 10.40 -11.04
N GLY A 64 13.55 9.23 -11.62
CA GLY A 64 14.08 7.92 -11.21
C GLY A 64 13.26 7.20 -10.15
N ASP A 65 12.86 7.89 -9.08
CA ASP A 65 12.08 7.30 -8.00
C ASP A 65 10.60 7.63 -8.10
N THR A 66 9.77 6.75 -7.55
CA THR A 66 8.33 6.94 -7.40
C THR A 66 7.90 6.72 -5.95
N PHE A 67 6.79 7.33 -5.58
CA PHE A 67 6.20 7.24 -4.25
C PHE A 67 4.71 6.94 -4.36
N ILE A 68 4.16 6.37 -3.29
CA ILE A 68 2.71 6.11 -3.19
C ILE A 68 2.11 7.10 -2.19
N ILE A 69 1.00 7.71 -2.58
CA ILE A 69 0.16 8.47 -1.66
C ILE A 69 -1.09 7.64 -1.38
N MET A 70 -1.30 7.29 -0.12
CA MET A 70 -2.54 6.70 0.35
C MET A 70 -3.50 7.80 0.79
N ASP A 71 -4.72 7.75 0.29
CA ASP A 71 -5.86 8.57 0.67
C ASP A 71 -6.88 7.67 1.38
N ALA A 72 -6.99 7.80 2.69
CA ALA A 72 -7.83 6.99 3.57
C ALA A 72 -8.71 7.93 4.42
N PRO A 73 -9.96 8.21 4.04
CA PRO A 73 -10.83 9.13 4.75
C PRO A 73 -10.99 8.71 6.22
N PRO A 74 -10.70 9.59 7.22
CA PRO A 74 -10.65 9.21 8.64
C PRO A 74 -12.00 8.78 9.23
N ASP A 75 -13.11 9.17 8.61
CA ASP A 75 -14.46 8.75 8.98
C ASP A 75 -14.78 7.31 8.53
N LYS A 76 -13.95 6.72 7.68
CA LYS A 76 -14.10 5.37 7.11
C LYS A 76 -12.95 4.44 7.46
N GLU A 77 -11.75 4.98 7.66
CA GLU A 77 -10.52 4.20 7.76
C GLU A 77 -9.66 4.69 8.93
N ASP A 78 -9.30 3.78 9.84
CA ASP A 78 -8.26 4.01 10.83
C ASP A 78 -6.91 3.52 10.27
N CYS A 79 -5.98 4.44 10.07
CA CYS A 79 -4.64 4.13 9.56
C CYS A 79 -3.62 3.76 10.64
N THR A 80 -3.97 3.88 11.93
CA THR A 80 -3.07 3.58 13.06
C THR A 80 -2.56 2.12 13.03
N PRO A 81 -3.42 1.10 12.79
CA PRO A 81 -2.96 -0.27 12.66
C PRO A 81 -1.99 -0.48 11.49
N PHE A 82 -2.23 0.18 10.34
CA PHE A 82 -1.32 0.12 9.20
C PHE A 82 0.06 0.66 9.57
N ALA A 83 0.13 1.83 10.19
CA ALA A 83 1.39 2.44 10.59
C ALA A 83 2.15 1.55 11.60
N LYS A 84 1.46 1.02 12.60
CA LYS A 84 2.03 0.13 13.61
C LYS A 84 2.60 -1.15 12.99
N VAL A 85 1.86 -1.79 12.10
CA VAL A 85 2.32 -3.03 11.46
C VAL A 85 3.50 -2.76 10.53
N ALA A 86 3.46 -1.67 9.75
CA ALA A 86 4.59 -1.28 8.89
C ALA A 86 5.88 -1.05 9.69
N GLU A 87 5.80 -0.41 10.87
CA GLU A 87 6.92 -0.22 11.77
C GLU A 87 7.45 -1.55 12.34
N LEU A 88 6.56 -2.44 12.78
CA LEU A 88 6.93 -3.77 13.27
C LEU A 88 7.63 -4.60 12.19
N MET A 89 7.14 -4.57 10.97
CA MET A 89 7.75 -5.26 9.83
C MET A 89 9.13 -4.68 9.51
N ALA A 90 9.26 -3.36 9.50
CA ALA A 90 10.56 -2.70 9.30
C ALA A 90 11.55 -3.05 10.42
N GLY A 91 11.09 -3.08 11.67
CA GLY A 91 11.87 -3.52 12.83
C GLY A 91 12.30 -4.98 12.78
N ALA A 92 11.56 -5.84 12.07
CA ALA A 92 11.92 -7.21 11.76
C ALA A 92 12.88 -7.34 10.57
N GLY A 93 13.32 -6.24 9.96
CA GLY A 93 14.18 -6.23 8.79
C GLY A 93 13.45 -6.58 7.48
N LEU A 94 12.13 -6.55 7.48
CA LEU A 94 11.32 -6.83 6.30
C LEU A 94 11.15 -5.60 5.42
N ARG A 95 10.99 -5.83 4.13
CA ARG A 95 10.69 -4.78 3.16
C ARG A 95 9.19 -4.45 3.20
N ALA A 96 8.84 -3.46 4.00
CA ALA A 96 7.49 -2.92 4.11
C ALA A 96 7.45 -1.47 3.58
N PRO A 97 6.26 -0.92 3.23
CA PRO A 97 6.14 0.50 2.89
C PRO A 97 6.62 1.37 4.04
N ARG A 98 7.58 2.25 3.77
CA ARG A 98 8.02 3.26 4.76
C ARG A 98 7.09 4.47 4.66
N ILE A 99 6.63 4.94 5.81
CA ILE A 99 5.83 6.17 5.92
C ILE A 99 6.81 7.34 5.95
N LEU A 100 6.79 8.19 4.92
CA LEU A 100 7.66 9.35 4.78
C LEU A 100 6.99 10.62 5.28
N ALA A 101 5.66 10.69 5.19
CA ALA A 101 4.85 11.75 5.78
C ALA A 101 3.45 11.22 6.07
N TRP A 102 2.83 11.74 7.12
CA TRP A 102 1.46 11.39 7.50
C TRP A 102 0.72 12.64 7.96
N ASP A 103 -0.46 12.85 7.41
CA ASP A 103 -1.48 13.78 7.88
C ASP A 103 -2.63 12.96 8.47
N GLU A 104 -2.53 12.70 9.77
CA GLU A 104 -3.48 11.86 10.50
C GLU A 104 -4.89 12.46 10.47
N ALA A 105 -5.00 13.78 10.59
CA ALA A 105 -6.28 14.49 10.62
C ALA A 105 -7.07 14.33 9.32
N ASN A 106 -6.37 14.26 8.19
CA ASN A 106 -6.98 14.09 6.87
C ASN A 106 -6.84 12.66 6.32
N GLY A 107 -6.05 11.79 6.95
CA GLY A 107 -5.82 10.42 6.49
C GLY A 107 -5.03 10.33 5.21
N PHE A 108 -4.02 11.19 5.01
CA PHE A 108 -3.11 11.13 3.88
C PHE A 108 -1.74 10.63 4.33
N MET A 109 -1.18 9.65 3.60
CA MET A 109 0.17 9.16 3.85
C MET A 109 1.01 9.18 2.57
N LEU A 110 2.26 9.64 2.68
CA LEU A 110 3.28 9.43 1.66
C LEU A 110 4.09 8.21 2.04
N LEU A 111 4.15 7.24 1.13
CA LEU A 111 4.79 5.94 1.33
C LEU A 111 5.89 5.73 0.31
N SER A 112 6.90 4.92 0.66
CA SER A 112 7.83 4.38 -0.32
C SER A 112 7.08 3.47 -1.31
N ASP A 113 7.45 3.53 -2.59
CA ASP A 113 6.88 2.67 -3.63
C ASP A 113 7.63 1.31 -3.66
N LEU A 114 6.91 0.23 -3.57
CA LEU A 114 7.44 -1.14 -3.67
C LEU A 114 7.42 -1.69 -5.10
N GLY A 115 6.94 -0.91 -6.06
CA GLY A 115 6.85 -1.28 -7.46
C GLY A 115 5.43 -1.46 -7.96
N SER A 116 5.31 -1.83 -9.24
CA SER A 116 4.01 -1.91 -9.94
C SER A 116 3.55 -3.33 -10.23
N ARG A 117 4.40 -4.34 -10.03
CA ARG A 117 4.05 -5.74 -10.31
C ARG A 117 3.82 -6.50 -9.02
N THR A 118 2.68 -7.17 -8.93
CA THR A 118 2.36 -8.07 -7.83
C THR A 118 2.84 -9.50 -8.16
N MET A 119 3.05 -10.30 -7.11
CA MET A 119 3.34 -11.73 -7.28
C MET A 119 2.23 -12.43 -8.08
N MET A 120 0.97 -12.05 -7.83
CA MET A 120 -0.18 -12.62 -8.54
C MET A 120 -0.12 -12.38 -10.05
N GLU A 121 0.30 -11.18 -10.49
CA GLU A 121 0.46 -10.88 -11.92
C GLU A 121 1.56 -11.73 -12.57
N VAL A 122 2.66 -11.97 -11.85
CA VAL A 122 3.74 -12.84 -12.31
C VAL A 122 3.29 -14.30 -12.39
N MET A 123 2.45 -14.73 -11.43
CA MET A 123 1.94 -16.10 -11.32
C MET A 123 0.71 -16.38 -12.18
N ALA A 124 0.09 -15.36 -12.78
CA ALA A 124 -1.14 -15.51 -13.61
C ALA A 124 -0.90 -16.16 -14.97
N LEU A 125 0.33 -16.49 -15.32
CA LEU A 125 0.65 -17.21 -16.54
C LEU A 125 0.21 -18.68 -16.43
N PRO A 126 -0.42 -19.27 -17.48
CA PRO A 126 -0.89 -20.67 -17.45
C PRO A 126 0.17 -21.70 -17.10
N SER A 127 1.43 -21.41 -17.40
CA SER A 127 2.59 -22.25 -17.07
C SER A 127 3.05 -22.15 -15.62
N ALA A 128 2.57 -21.17 -14.86
CA ALA A 128 3.08 -20.89 -13.52
C ALA A 128 2.69 -21.96 -12.49
N VAL A 129 1.52 -22.59 -12.65
CA VAL A 129 1.04 -23.63 -11.70
C VAL A 129 1.98 -24.84 -11.68
N ASP A 130 2.42 -25.29 -12.84
CA ASP A 130 3.37 -26.41 -12.94
C ASP A 130 4.79 -25.98 -12.55
N ALA A 131 5.16 -24.72 -12.83
CA ALA A 131 6.48 -24.17 -12.54
C ALA A 131 6.74 -23.98 -11.03
N VAL A 132 5.68 -23.71 -10.23
CA VAL A 132 5.81 -23.59 -8.76
C VAL A 132 6.37 -24.87 -8.13
N ALA A 133 6.02 -26.03 -8.66
CA ALA A 133 6.50 -27.32 -8.15
C ALA A 133 7.91 -27.70 -8.67
N GLN A 134 8.51 -26.90 -9.57
CA GLN A 134 9.80 -27.21 -10.20
C GLN A 134 10.92 -26.42 -9.54
N PRO A 135 11.86 -27.09 -8.82
CA PRO A 135 13.02 -26.42 -8.24
C PRO A 135 13.82 -25.65 -9.31
N GLY A 136 14.16 -24.40 -9.01
CA GLY A 136 14.91 -23.51 -9.90
C GLY A 136 14.06 -22.75 -10.93
N ALA A 137 12.76 -23.02 -11.03
CA ALA A 137 11.87 -22.15 -11.79
C ALA A 137 11.68 -20.79 -11.08
N PRO A 138 11.58 -19.65 -11.80
CA PRO A 138 11.40 -18.33 -11.18
C PRO A 138 10.21 -18.27 -10.21
N GLU A 139 9.13 -18.94 -10.53
CA GLU A 139 7.92 -19.02 -9.71
C GLU A 139 8.16 -19.77 -8.41
N HIS A 140 8.93 -20.87 -8.47
CA HIS A 140 9.35 -21.64 -7.28
C HIS A 140 10.20 -20.76 -6.35
N GLU A 141 11.20 -20.08 -6.89
CA GLU A 141 12.07 -19.18 -6.14
C GLU A 141 11.29 -18.02 -5.49
N LEU A 142 10.25 -17.49 -6.17
CA LEU A 142 9.37 -16.47 -5.57
C LEU A 142 8.60 -17.00 -4.36
N TYR A 143 8.10 -18.24 -4.40
CA TYR A 143 7.44 -18.86 -3.24
C TYR A 143 8.41 -19.14 -2.10
N LEU A 144 9.61 -19.59 -2.40
CA LEU A 144 10.64 -19.77 -1.38
C LEU A 144 10.98 -18.45 -0.70
N ALA A 145 11.22 -17.40 -1.49
CA ALA A 145 11.50 -16.07 -0.95
C ALA A 145 10.33 -15.52 -0.10
N ALA A 146 9.09 -15.73 -0.52
CA ALA A 146 7.92 -15.34 0.27
C ALA A 146 7.82 -16.12 1.58
N THR A 147 8.15 -17.42 1.55
CA THR A 147 8.18 -18.29 2.74
C THR A 147 9.26 -17.83 3.71
N ASP A 148 10.45 -17.50 3.23
CA ASP A 148 11.55 -17.00 4.07
C ASP A 148 11.17 -15.70 4.78
N VAL A 149 10.54 -14.78 4.06
CA VAL A 149 10.01 -13.51 4.62
C VAL A 149 8.96 -13.80 5.69
N LEU A 150 8.04 -14.75 5.45
CA LEU A 150 7.02 -15.15 6.43
C LEU A 150 7.64 -15.74 7.70
N VAL A 151 8.63 -16.64 7.54
CA VAL A 151 9.37 -17.22 8.68
C VAL A 151 10.11 -16.13 9.46
N GLN A 152 10.79 -15.21 8.78
CA GLN A 152 11.45 -14.08 9.42
C GLN A 152 10.47 -13.21 10.22
N TRP A 153 9.27 -12.94 9.67
CA TRP A 153 8.22 -12.22 10.35
C TRP A 153 7.73 -12.96 11.62
N GLN A 154 7.51 -14.26 11.51
CA GLN A 154 7.10 -15.11 12.65
C GLN A 154 8.14 -15.11 13.77
N LEU A 155 9.42 -15.25 13.41
CA LEU A 155 10.52 -15.25 14.39
C LEU A 155 10.69 -13.89 15.10
N ALA A 156 10.37 -12.78 14.43
CA ALA A 156 10.41 -11.44 15.01
C ALA A 156 9.17 -11.08 15.83
N SER A 157 8.08 -11.85 15.70
CA SER A 157 6.83 -11.61 16.39
C SER A 157 6.97 -11.79 17.90
N LYS A 158 6.29 -10.93 18.65
CA LYS A 158 6.29 -10.93 20.11
C LYS A 158 4.85 -11.01 20.64
N PRO A 159 4.59 -11.83 21.68
CA PRO A 159 3.26 -11.90 22.28
C PRO A 159 2.86 -10.54 22.87
N GLY A 160 1.57 -10.21 22.76
CA GLY A 160 0.97 -9.00 23.36
C GLY A 160 1.27 -7.69 22.62
N VAL A 161 1.98 -7.69 21.49
CA VAL A 161 2.28 -6.48 20.69
C VAL A 161 1.10 -6.11 19.80
N LEU A 162 0.45 -7.10 19.22
CA LEU A 162 -0.79 -6.95 18.45
C LEU A 162 -1.97 -7.49 19.26
N PRO A 163 -3.21 -7.07 18.93
CA PRO A 163 -4.41 -7.67 19.52
C PRO A 163 -4.43 -9.19 19.36
N ALA A 164 -5.05 -9.88 20.30
CA ALA A 164 -5.23 -11.32 20.20
C ALA A 164 -6.12 -11.67 19.01
N TYR A 165 -5.80 -12.75 18.31
CA TYR A 165 -6.67 -13.35 17.30
C TYR A 165 -7.63 -14.30 18.02
N ASP A 166 -8.65 -13.71 18.62
CA ASP A 166 -9.61 -14.40 19.49
C ASP A 166 -10.78 -15.04 18.71
N ASP A 167 -11.64 -15.75 19.43
CA ASP A 167 -12.79 -16.43 18.83
C ASP A 167 -13.78 -15.45 18.17
N ALA A 168 -13.87 -14.22 18.65
CA ALA A 168 -14.74 -13.19 18.06
C ALA A 168 -14.20 -12.75 16.69
N LEU A 169 -12.89 -12.52 16.59
CA LEU A 169 -12.23 -12.18 15.33
C LEU A 169 -12.31 -13.35 14.35
N LEU A 170 -11.99 -14.58 14.81
CA LEU A 170 -12.10 -15.80 14.01
C LEU A 170 -13.52 -16.00 13.44
N SER A 171 -14.53 -15.85 14.28
CA SER A 171 -15.93 -15.99 13.87
C SER A 171 -16.32 -14.96 12.83
N ARG A 172 -15.86 -13.70 12.99
CA ARG A 172 -16.11 -12.64 12.01
C ARG A 172 -15.48 -12.99 10.64
N GLU A 173 -14.23 -13.41 10.63
CA GLU A 173 -13.53 -13.74 9.38
C GLU A 173 -14.18 -14.96 8.67
N ILE A 174 -14.57 -15.99 9.41
CA ILE A 174 -15.25 -17.17 8.83
C ILE A 174 -16.62 -16.78 8.25
N ASN A 175 -17.35 -15.87 8.89
CA ASN A 175 -18.68 -15.45 8.45
C ASN A 175 -18.64 -14.56 7.19
N LEU A 176 -17.50 -14.00 6.82
CA LEU A 176 -17.38 -13.24 5.54
C LEU A 176 -17.77 -14.10 4.34
N PHE A 177 -17.41 -15.40 4.33
CA PHE A 177 -17.75 -16.26 3.21
C PHE A 177 -19.27 -16.47 3.04
N PRO A 178 -20.03 -16.91 4.06
CA PRO A 178 -21.47 -17.05 3.92
C PRO A 178 -22.20 -15.71 3.68
N GLU A 179 -21.72 -14.62 4.25
CA GLU A 179 -22.37 -13.31 4.09
C GLU A 179 -22.17 -12.72 2.67
N TRP A 180 -21.04 -12.97 2.03
CA TRP A 180 -20.69 -12.36 0.74
C TRP A 180 -20.92 -13.27 -0.46
N TYR A 181 -20.92 -14.60 -0.27
CA TYR A 181 -20.98 -15.56 -1.38
C TYR A 181 -22.21 -16.47 -1.34
N VAL A 182 -22.90 -16.61 -0.19
CA VAL A 182 -23.99 -17.55 -0.02
C VAL A 182 -25.35 -16.85 0.17
N SER A 183 -25.38 -15.61 0.62
CA SER A 183 -26.61 -14.79 0.86
C SER A 183 -27.20 -14.20 -0.40
#